data_03e049e10c277ff44332bdfbd5efcba7
#
_entry.id   03e049e10c277ff44332bdfbd5efcba7
#
_cell.length_a   1.000
_cell.length_b   1.000
_cell.length_c   1.000
_cell.angle_alpha   90.00
_cell.angle_beta   90.00
_cell.angle_gamma   90.00
#
_symmetry.space_group_name_H-M   'P 1'
#
loop_
_entity.id
_entity.type
_entity.pdbx_description
1 polymer ?
#
loop_
_entity_poly.entity_id
_entity_poly.type
_entity_poly.pdbx_seq_one_letter_code
_entity_poly.pdbx_strand_id
1 'polypeptide(L)'
;MAIASEVQIKVADEVWVATALLHREHPTRSDFEIEEIMQRATKEVAKRQLRPGVYVHVVQHCVANRPPNPGRYRMLFETAPGRRRLFRAGDSYDPAREGAKTIPAREDIPANYWNLVDWYREWNRDNVGDRIKNDPLLALRGSGKHIWADEHADDYIRRLREGWE
;
A
#
# COMPACT_ATOMS: atom_id res chain seq x y z
N MET A 1 -40.45 -3.61 -10.24
CA MET A 1 -39.36 -3.86 -9.30
C MET A 1 -38.05 -3.83 -10.08
N ALA A 2 -37.22 -2.82 -9.86
CA ALA A 2 -35.88 -2.81 -10.44
C ALA A 2 -35.07 -3.88 -9.71
N ILE A 3 -34.68 -4.94 -10.42
CA ILE A 3 -33.67 -5.88 -9.96
C ILE A 3 -32.39 -5.07 -9.88
N ALA A 4 -31.93 -4.76 -8.65
CA ALA A 4 -30.60 -4.20 -8.46
C ALA A 4 -29.62 -5.16 -9.15
N SER A 5 -29.02 -4.72 -10.25
CA SER A 5 -28.00 -5.51 -10.94
C SER A 5 -26.90 -5.77 -9.92
N GLU A 6 -26.73 -7.02 -9.54
CA GLU A 6 -25.67 -7.45 -8.63
C GLU A 6 -24.34 -7.05 -9.28
N VAL A 7 -23.63 -6.12 -8.65
CA VAL A 7 -22.34 -5.65 -9.17
C VAL A 7 -21.39 -6.84 -9.20
N GLN A 8 -21.03 -7.28 -10.39
CA GLN A 8 -20.09 -8.39 -10.55
C GLN A 8 -18.68 -7.89 -10.24
N ILE A 9 -18.25 -8.10 -9.00
CA ILE A 9 -16.91 -7.72 -8.53
C ILE A 9 -15.82 -8.44 -9.36
N LYS A 10 -14.81 -7.72 -9.79
CA LYS A 10 -13.62 -8.29 -10.43
C LYS A 10 -12.76 -9.03 -9.41
N VAL A 11 -12.04 -10.08 -9.84
CA VAL A 11 -11.22 -10.90 -8.94
C VAL A 11 -10.15 -10.07 -8.22
N ALA A 12 -9.54 -9.09 -8.90
CA ALA A 12 -8.57 -8.20 -8.27
C ALA A 12 -9.19 -7.38 -7.14
N ASP A 13 -10.40 -6.85 -7.34
CA ASP A 13 -11.10 -6.05 -6.34
C ASP A 13 -11.57 -6.91 -5.17
N GLU A 14 -11.97 -8.17 -5.43
CA GLU A 14 -12.31 -9.16 -4.39
C GLU A 14 -11.11 -9.48 -3.50
N VAL A 15 -9.93 -9.67 -4.08
CA VAL A 15 -8.68 -9.90 -3.34
C VAL A 15 -8.32 -8.68 -2.49
N TRP A 16 -8.50 -7.47 -3.03
CA TRP A 16 -8.29 -6.24 -2.27
C TRP A 16 -9.25 -6.14 -1.08
N VAL A 17 -10.55 -6.38 -1.29
CA VAL A 17 -11.58 -6.35 -0.24
C VAL A 17 -11.24 -7.35 0.87
N ALA A 18 -10.89 -8.59 0.52
CA ALA A 18 -10.53 -9.62 1.50
C ALA A 18 -9.33 -9.19 2.36
N THR A 19 -8.30 -8.63 1.72
CA THR A 19 -7.10 -8.16 2.43
C THR A 19 -7.38 -6.93 3.29
N ALA A 20 -8.21 -6.00 2.82
CA ALA A 20 -8.63 -4.82 3.59
C ALA A 20 -9.43 -5.21 4.84
N LEU A 21 -10.32 -6.18 4.72
CA LEU A 21 -11.07 -6.73 5.85
C LEU A 21 -10.14 -7.37 6.89
N LEU A 22 -9.15 -8.14 6.47
CA LEU A 22 -8.16 -8.73 7.38
C LEU A 22 -7.38 -7.65 8.14
N HIS A 23 -6.93 -6.58 7.48
CA HIS A 23 -6.26 -5.47 8.15
C HIS A 23 -7.16 -4.75 9.15
N ARG A 24 -8.44 -4.57 8.82
CA ARG A 24 -9.41 -3.92 9.70
C ARG A 24 -9.77 -4.79 10.90
N GLU A 25 -9.87 -6.11 10.70
CA GLU A 25 -10.14 -7.10 11.77
C GLU A 25 -8.93 -7.32 12.68
N HIS A 26 -7.72 -7.14 12.15
CA HIS A 26 -6.45 -7.36 12.85
C HIS A 26 -5.51 -6.15 12.74
N PRO A 27 -5.85 -5.00 13.37
CA PRO A 27 -5.13 -3.74 13.16
C PRO A 27 -3.67 -3.75 13.61
N THR A 28 -3.28 -4.68 14.47
CA THR A 28 -1.90 -4.84 14.95
C THR A 28 -1.02 -5.71 14.04
N ARG A 29 -1.62 -6.44 13.09
CA ARG A 29 -0.88 -7.28 12.15
C ARG A 29 -0.42 -6.47 10.94
N SER A 30 0.84 -6.64 10.59
CA SER A 30 1.46 -5.96 9.45
C SER A 30 1.17 -6.63 8.11
N ASP A 31 0.96 -7.95 8.11
CA ASP A 31 0.73 -8.78 6.92
C ASP A 31 -0.01 -10.08 7.22
N PHE A 32 -0.35 -10.81 6.17
CA PHE A 32 -1.13 -12.05 6.21
C PHE A 32 -0.54 -13.10 5.26
N GLU A 33 -0.76 -14.35 5.57
CA GLU A 33 -0.40 -15.45 4.66
C GLU A 33 -1.36 -15.48 3.46
N ILE A 34 -0.87 -15.96 2.33
CA ILE A 34 -1.69 -16.12 1.10
C ILE A 34 -2.96 -16.90 1.41
N GLU A 35 -2.84 -17.97 2.20
CA GLU A 35 -3.96 -18.83 2.58
C GLU A 35 -5.02 -18.08 3.38
N GLU A 36 -4.62 -17.20 4.30
CA GLU A 36 -5.56 -16.38 5.10
C GLU A 36 -6.38 -15.45 4.20
N ILE A 37 -5.71 -14.83 3.19
CA ILE A 37 -6.39 -13.95 2.22
C ILE A 37 -7.38 -14.76 1.38
N MET A 38 -6.99 -15.94 0.92
CA MET A 38 -7.87 -16.83 0.15
C MET A 38 -9.08 -17.28 0.96
N GLN A 39 -8.87 -17.68 2.20
CA GLN A 39 -9.96 -18.07 3.11
C GLN A 39 -10.91 -16.90 3.38
N ARG A 40 -10.36 -15.68 3.56
CA ARG A 40 -11.18 -14.49 3.77
C ARG A 40 -12.00 -14.13 2.54
N ALA A 41 -11.41 -14.22 1.33
CA ALA A 41 -12.13 -14.04 0.08
C ALA A 41 -13.28 -15.04 -0.07
N THR A 42 -13.04 -16.30 0.26
CA THR A 42 -14.07 -17.37 0.21
C THR A 42 -15.26 -17.07 1.13
N LYS A 43 -15.03 -16.48 2.32
CA LYS A 43 -16.10 -16.12 3.26
C LYS A 43 -17.02 -15.03 2.72
N GLU A 44 -16.50 -14.12 1.88
CA GLU A 44 -17.29 -13.03 1.32
C GLU A 44 -18.16 -13.45 0.13
N VAL A 45 -17.89 -14.58 -0.50
CA VAL A 45 -18.67 -15.05 -1.64
C VAL A 45 -19.92 -15.78 -1.15
N ALA A 46 -21.09 -15.40 -1.68
CA ALA A 46 -22.38 -15.98 -1.30
C ALA A 46 -22.43 -17.53 -1.40
N LYS A 47 -21.69 -18.12 -2.30
CA LYS A 47 -21.59 -19.57 -2.50
C LYS A 47 -20.50 -20.23 -1.63
N ARG A 48 -19.76 -19.49 -0.85
CA ARG A 48 -18.62 -19.97 -0.02
C ARG A 48 -17.64 -20.87 -0.79
N GLN A 49 -17.46 -20.58 -2.06
CA GLN A 49 -16.56 -21.29 -2.95
C GLN A 49 -15.54 -20.32 -3.51
N LEU A 50 -14.25 -20.67 -3.44
CA LEU A 50 -13.17 -19.86 -3.99
C LEU A 50 -13.36 -19.69 -5.51
N ARG A 51 -13.37 -18.43 -5.97
CA ARG A 51 -13.48 -18.14 -7.40
C ARG A 51 -12.18 -18.50 -8.13
N PRO A 52 -12.28 -19.02 -9.36
CA PRO A 52 -11.11 -19.19 -10.23
C PRO A 52 -10.34 -17.86 -10.37
N GLY A 53 -9.04 -17.94 -10.30
CA GLY A 53 -8.16 -16.77 -10.44
C GLY A 53 -7.81 -16.02 -9.15
N VAL A 54 -8.52 -16.23 -8.03
CA VAL A 54 -8.19 -15.57 -6.75
C VAL A 54 -6.74 -15.88 -6.35
N TYR A 55 -6.34 -17.13 -6.39
CA TYR A 55 -4.97 -17.54 -6.06
C TYR A 55 -3.91 -16.78 -6.88
N VAL A 56 -4.04 -16.75 -8.20
CA VAL A 56 -3.04 -16.08 -9.06
C VAL A 56 -3.01 -14.57 -8.85
N HIS A 57 -4.14 -13.96 -8.47
CA HIS A 57 -4.19 -12.54 -8.12
C HIS A 57 -3.45 -12.25 -6.80
N VAL A 58 -3.62 -13.09 -5.79
CA VAL A 58 -2.91 -12.96 -4.50
C VAL A 58 -1.42 -13.21 -4.65
N VAL A 59 -1.03 -14.17 -5.49
CA VAL A 59 0.38 -14.55 -5.69
C VAL A 59 1.11 -13.61 -6.63
N GLN A 60 0.46 -13.15 -7.71
CA GLN A 60 1.14 -12.47 -8.82
C GLN A 60 0.45 -11.20 -9.31
N HIS A 61 -0.82 -11.28 -9.75
CA HIS A 61 -1.43 -10.19 -10.53
C HIS A 61 -1.62 -8.89 -9.74
N CYS A 62 -1.89 -8.99 -8.44
CA CYS A 62 -2.09 -7.83 -7.57
C CYS A 62 -0.83 -7.37 -6.83
N VAL A 63 0.27 -8.10 -6.92
CA VAL A 63 1.48 -7.88 -6.11
C VAL A 63 2.38 -6.83 -6.75
N ALA A 64 2.47 -5.65 -6.15
CA ALA A 64 3.14 -4.47 -6.69
C ALA A 64 4.64 -4.68 -6.95
N ASN A 65 5.35 -5.33 -6.03
CA ASN A 65 6.79 -5.57 -6.08
C ASN A 65 7.19 -6.87 -6.80
N ARG A 66 6.30 -7.38 -7.67
CA ARG A 66 6.57 -8.47 -8.60
C ARG A 66 6.35 -8.01 -10.05
N PRO A 67 7.12 -8.51 -11.03
CA PRO A 67 6.87 -8.23 -12.44
C PRO A 67 5.42 -8.58 -12.82
N PRO A 68 4.74 -7.79 -13.69
CA PRO A 68 3.39 -8.11 -14.15
C PRO A 68 3.38 -9.35 -15.06
N ASN A 69 2.34 -10.22 -14.93
CA ASN A 69 2.20 -11.40 -15.77
C ASN A 69 0.76 -11.95 -15.77
N PRO A 70 -0.12 -11.65 -16.70
CA PRO A 70 -0.23 -10.37 -17.43
C PRO A 70 -0.84 -9.24 -16.59
N GLY A 71 -1.47 -9.57 -15.45
CA GLY A 71 -2.14 -8.59 -14.57
C GLY A 71 -1.17 -7.58 -13.96
N ARG A 72 -1.56 -6.29 -13.96
CA ARG A 72 -0.70 -5.17 -13.59
C ARG A 72 -1.20 -4.36 -12.40
N TYR A 73 -2.02 -4.93 -11.52
CA TYR A 73 -2.52 -4.22 -10.35
C TYR A 73 -1.41 -3.93 -9.32
N ARG A 74 -1.54 -2.85 -8.56
CA ARG A 74 -0.68 -2.50 -7.41
C ARG A 74 -1.49 -2.47 -6.12
N MET A 75 -2.17 -3.55 -5.81
CA MET A 75 -3.10 -3.63 -4.67
C MET A 75 -2.48 -4.28 -3.45
N LEU A 76 -1.53 -5.19 -3.65
CA LEU A 76 -0.83 -5.92 -2.60
C LEU A 76 0.67 -5.65 -2.66
N PHE A 77 1.34 -5.91 -1.55
CA PHE A 77 2.79 -5.86 -1.41
C PHE A 77 3.29 -7.15 -0.75
N GLU A 78 4.29 -7.78 -1.32
CA GLU A 78 4.97 -8.93 -0.74
C GLU A 78 5.97 -8.46 0.33
N THR A 79 5.70 -8.82 1.57
CA THR A 79 6.56 -8.49 2.73
C THR A 79 7.63 -9.55 2.97
N ALA A 80 7.29 -10.80 2.69
CA ALA A 80 8.14 -11.97 2.76
C ALA A 80 7.55 -13.09 1.88
N PRO A 81 8.30 -14.15 1.56
CA PRO A 81 7.77 -15.30 0.82
C PRO A 81 6.47 -15.81 1.45
N GLY A 82 5.41 -15.90 0.64
CA GLY A 82 4.09 -16.34 1.09
C GLY A 82 3.28 -15.34 1.91
N ARG A 83 3.78 -14.14 2.13
CA ARG A 83 3.11 -13.11 2.95
C ARG A 83 2.79 -11.87 2.14
N ARG A 84 1.61 -11.29 2.38
CA ARG A 84 1.08 -10.12 1.66
C ARG A 84 0.41 -9.15 2.63
N ARG A 85 0.45 -7.88 2.27
CA ARG A 85 -0.37 -6.82 2.86
C ARG A 85 -0.92 -5.92 1.77
N LEU A 86 -1.81 -5.00 2.12
CA LEU A 86 -2.21 -3.94 1.20
C LEU A 86 -1.01 -3.07 0.81
N PHE A 87 -1.00 -2.64 -0.44
CA PHE A 87 -0.02 -1.67 -0.95
C PHE A 87 -0.21 -0.33 -0.23
N ARG A 88 0.89 0.34 0.09
CA ARG A 88 0.93 1.65 0.75
C ARG A 88 1.59 2.67 -0.16
N ALA A 89 1.16 3.91 -0.05
CA ALA A 89 1.88 5.01 -0.70
C ALA A 89 3.34 5.03 -0.22
N GLY A 90 4.28 5.15 -1.16
CA GLY A 90 5.72 5.07 -0.88
C GLY A 90 6.32 3.67 -0.86
N ASP A 91 5.53 2.61 -1.03
CA ASP A 91 6.08 1.28 -1.28
C ASP A 91 6.74 1.23 -2.66
N SER A 92 7.83 0.46 -2.74
CA SER A 92 8.45 0.14 -4.02
C SER A 92 7.54 -0.76 -4.85
N TYR A 93 7.61 -0.63 -6.16
CA TYR A 93 6.87 -1.49 -7.09
C TYR A 93 7.67 -1.70 -8.37
N ASP A 94 7.30 -2.73 -9.12
CA ASP A 94 7.91 -3.00 -10.43
C ASP A 94 7.57 -1.86 -11.40
N PRO A 95 8.55 -1.27 -12.11
CA PRO A 95 8.31 -0.15 -13.03
C PRO A 95 7.26 -0.44 -14.13
N ALA A 96 7.12 -1.69 -14.55
CA ALA A 96 6.12 -2.10 -15.53
C ALA A 96 4.67 -2.02 -14.98
N ARG A 97 4.49 -1.75 -13.68
CA ARG A 97 3.20 -1.51 -13.02
C ARG A 97 2.88 -0.03 -12.84
N GLU A 98 3.65 0.88 -13.44
CA GLU A 98 3.37 2.31 -13.36
C GLU A 98 1.95 2.63 -13.85
N GLY A 99 1.24 3.51 -13.12
CA GLY A 99 -0.16 3.86 -13.41
C GLY A 99 -1.20 2.79 -13.09
N ALA A 100 -0.79 1.63 -12.55
CA ALA A 100 -1.71 0.54 -12.25
C ALA A 100 -2.64 0.87 -11.07
N LYS A 101 -3.83 0.25 -11.07
CA LYS A 101 -4.87 0.41 -10.05
C LYS A 101 -4.36 -0.07 -8.68
N THR A 102 -4.47 0.79 -7.67
CA THR A 102 -4.04 0.51 -6.29
C THR A 102 -5.22 0.24 -5.35
N ILE A 103 -6.40 0.71 -5.70
CA ILE A 103 -7.62 0.65 -4.90
C ILE A 103 -8.81 0.44 -5.83
N PRO A 104 -9.84 -0.32 -5.46
CA PRO A 104 -11.09 -0.41 -6.20
C PRO A 104 -11.78 0.95 -6.33
N ALA A 105 -12.42 1.21 -7.47
CA ALA A 105 -13.41 2.27 -7.54
C ALA A 105 -14.70 1.83 -6.82
N ARG A 106 -15.46 2.79 -6.25
CA ARG A 106 -16.70 2.45 -5.53
C ARG A 106 -17.71 1.73 -6.41
N GLU A 107 -17.80 2.11 -7.68
CA GLU A 107 -18.67 1.47 -8.68
C GLU A 107 -18.28 0.03 -9.06
N ASP A 108 -17.04 -0.37 -8.80
CA ASP A 108 -16.51 -1.71 -9.08
C ASP A 108 -16.78 -2.71 -7.94
N ILE A 109 -17.25 -2.24 -6.79
CA ILE A 109 -17.50 -3.06 -5.60
C ILE A 109 -18.91 -2.84 -5.02
N PRO A 110 -19.53 -3.85 -4.39
CA PRO A 110 -20.79 -3.70 -3.70
C PRO A 110 -20.78 -2.57 -2.64
N ALA A 111 -21.91 -1.90 -2.47
CA ALA A 111 -22.04 -0.72 -1.59
C ALA A 111 -21.67 -1.00 -0.12
N ASN A 112 -21.87 -2.22 0.36
CA ASN A 112 -21.49 -2.63 1.71
C ASN A 112 -19.97 -2.58 1.98
N TYR A 113 -19.14 -2.49 0.92
CA TYR A 113 -17.67 -2.36 1.03
C TYR A 113 -17.15 -0.94 0.78
N TRP A 114 -17.99 0.04 0.47
CA TRP A 114 -17.54 1.40 0.21
C TRP A 114 -16.79 2.02 1.39
N ASN A 115 -17.18 1.68 2.61
CA ASN A 115 -16.50 2.11 3.82
C ASN A 115 -15.06 1.61 3.92
N LEU A 116 -14.71 0.50 3.25
CA LEU A 116 -13.32 0.01 3.20
C LEU A 116 -12.41 0.93 2.37
N VAL A 117 -12.97 1.55 1.33
CA VAL A 117 -12.23 2.51 0.49
C VAL A 117 -11.86 3.75 1.31
N ASP A 118 -12.78 4.26 2.12
CA ASP A 118 -12.54 5.42 2.99
C ASP A 118 -11.57 5.06 4.11
N TRP A 119 -11.80 3.93 4.77
CA TRP A 119 -10.89 3.39 5.77
C TRP A 119 -9.46 3.22 5.24
N TYR A 120 -9.29 2.67 4.03
CA TYR A 120 -7.96 2.49 3.43
C TYR A 120 -7.25 3.82 3.19
N ARG A 121 -7.95 4.86 2.76
CA ARG A 121 -7.37 6.18 2.55
C ARG A 121 -6.82 6.78 3.85
N GLU A 122 -7.53 6.61 4.95
CA GLU A 122 -7.10 7.03 6.29
C GLU A 122 -5.90 6.18 6.75
N TRP A 123 -6.07 4.88 6.73
CA TRP A 123 -5.03 3.91 7.10
C TRP A 123 -3.71 4.11 6.32
N ASN A 124 -3.81 4.38 5.02
CA ASN A 124 -2.65 4.64 4.18
C ASN A 124 -1.95 5.96 4.54
N ARG A 125 -2.71 7.00 4.88
CA ARG A 125 -2.19 8.30 5.32
C ARG A 125 -1.45 8.19 6.65
N ASP A 126 -2.00 7.47 7.62
CA ASP A 126 -1.41 7.26 8.92
C ASP A 126 -0.09 6.49 8.81
N ASN A 127 -0.05 5.46 7.98
CA ASN A 127 1.17 4.70 7.72
C ASN A 127 2.29 5.52 7.03
N VAL A 128 1.93 6.47 6.17
CA VAL A 128 2.90 7.43 5.59
C VAL A 128 3.42 8.37 6.67
N GLY A 129 2.55 8.88 7.53
CA GLY A 129 2.92 9.73 8.65
C GLY A 129 3.90 9.06 9.60
N ASP A 130 3.69 7.81 9.94
CA ASP A 130 4.58 7.03 10.81
C ASP A 130 5.94 6.73 10.15
N ARG A 131 5.98 6.49 8.85
CA ARG A 131 7.23 6.35 8.10
C ARG A 131 8.06 7.63 8.16
N ILE A 132 7.43 8.78 7.96
CA ILE A 132 8.10 10.09 8.03
C ILE A 132 8.64 10.32 9.44
N LYS A 133 7.89 10.03 10.48
CA LYS A 133 8.34 10.17 11.89
C LYS A 133 9.52 9.27 12.23
N ASN A 134 9.58 8.07 11.64
CA ASN A 134 10.60 7.05 11.91
C ASN A 134 11.73 7.03 10.87
N ASP A 135 11.75 7.97 9.92
CA ASP A 135 12.82 8.07 8.93
C ASP A 135 14.11 8.59 9.59
N PRO A 136 15.21 7.80 9.60
CA PRO A 136 16.47 8.20 10.21
C PRO A 136 17.05 9.49 9.60
N LEU A 137 16.82 9.74 8.31
CA LEU A 137 17.30 10.95 7.64
C LEU A 137 16.51 12.18 8.11
N LEU A 138 15.20 12.05 8.34
CA LEU A 138 14.38 13.13 8.88
C LEU A 138 14.65 13.37 10.37
N ALA A 139 15.04 12.33 11.11
CA ALA A 139 15.49 12.47 12.50
C ALA A 139 16.78 13.31 12.61
N LEU A 140 17.60 13.35 11.56
CA LEU A 140 18.80 14.20 11.47
C LEU A 140 18.46 15.67 11.15
N ARG A 141 17.21 15.99 10.81
CA ARG A 141 16.82 17.37 10.49
C ARG A 141 17.03 18.28 11.70
N GLY A 142 17.95 19.23 11.53
CA GLY A 142 18.32 20.18 12.57
C GLY A 142 19.38 19.70 13.57
N SER A 143 19.88 18.45 13.46
CA SER A 143 20.95 17.95 14.30
C SER A 143 22.26 18.72 14.13
N GLY A 144 22.48 19.31 12.96
CA GLY A 144 23.64 20.17 12.66
C GLY A 144 23.51 21.64 13.07
N LYS A 145 22.39 22.06 13.68
CA LYS A 145 22.20 23.49 14.06
C LYS A 145 23.29 24.03 14.98
N HIS A 146 23.83 23.22 15.87
CA HIS A 146 24.88 23.58 16.79
C HIS A 146 26.24 23.83 16.09
N ILE A 147 26.46 23.23 14.92
CA ILE A 147 27.68 23.40 14.12
C ILE A 147 27.75 24.84 13.57
N TRP A 148 26.59 25.45 13.35
CA TRP A 148 26.45 26.80 12.79
C TRP A 148 26.00 27.84 13.84
N ALA A 149 26.05 27.46 15.14
CA ALA A 149 25.59 28.35 16.21
C ALA A 149 26.39 29.64 16.32
N ASP A 150 27.70 29.55 16.01
CA ASP A 150 28.65 30.63 16.17
C ASP A 150 29.00 31.37 14.86
N GLU A 151 28.59 30.81 13.70
CA GLU A 151 28.92 31.40 12.39
C GLU A 151 27.81 31.12 11.37
N HIS A 152 27.43 32.15 10.59
CA HIS A 152 26.53 31.98 9.47
C HIS A 152 27.21 31.19 8.34
N ALA A 153 26.46 30.27 7.68
CA ALA A 153 27.03 29.40 6.64
C ALA A 153 27.69 30.18 5.49
N ASP A 154 27.14 31.34 5.12
CA ASP A 154 27.70 32.19 4.07
C ASP A 154 29.04 32.83 4.49
N ASP A 155 29.22 33.18 5.76
CA ASP A 155 30.47 33.76 6.28
C ASP A 155 31.54 32.69 6.35
N TYR A 156 31.17 31.45 6.74
CA TYR A 156 32.08 30.31 6.68
C TYR A 156 32.56 30.00 5.26
N ILE A 157 31.68 29.99 4.29
CA ILE A 157 32.03 29.76 2.86
C ILE A 157 32.92 30.89 2.35
N ARG A 158 32.65 32.16 2.72
CA ARG A 158 33.47 33.31 2.34
C ARG A 158 34.88 33.16 2.87
N ARG A 159 35.04 32.84 4.14
CA ARG A 159 36.34 32.61 4.78
C ARG A 159 37.14 31.48 4.12
N LEU A 160 36.50 30.41 3.74
CA LEU A 160 37.14 29.31 3.02
C LEU A 160 37.66 29.74 1.64
N ARG A 161 36.96 30.64 0.95
CA ARG A 161 37.37 31.15 -0.37
C ARG A 161 38.56 32.12 -0.27
N GLU A 162 38.61 32.94 0.76
CA GLU A 162 39.74 33.90 1.02
C GLU A 162 41.08 33.21 1.24
N GLY A 163 41.10 31.93 1.59
CA GLY A 163 42.33 31.14 1.76
C GLY A 163 42.87 30.47 0.50
N TRP A 164 42.25 30.72 -0.65
CA TRP A 164 42.57 30.05 -1.92
C TRP A 164 43.14 31.00 -3.00
N GLU A 165 43.45 32.25 -2.65
CA GLU A 165 44.16 33.23 -3.52
C GLU A 165 45.69 33.20 -3.32
#